data_d52ba3b1375d5edb498b8f42636702bc
#
_entry.id   d52ba3b1375d5edb498b8f42636702bc
#
_cell.length_a   1.000
_cell.length_b   1.000
_cell.length_c   1.000
_cell.angle_alpha   90.00
_cell.angle_beta   90.00
_cell.angle_gamma   90.00
#
_symmetry.space_group_name_H-M   'P 1'
#
loop_
_entity.id
_entity.type
_entity.pdbx_description
1 polymer ?
#
loop_
_entity_poly.entity_id
_entity_poly.type
_entity_poly.pdbx_seq_one_letter_code
_entity_poly.pdbx_strand_id
1 'polypeptide(L)'
;MFNKYFRNLIIFTAYLAAQQVEIENIRPIAHLELGTCNDVWGYTAPNGHEFALVGHRTGTYIFDVSTNPHDPIEVGFIPGAISTWRDLKVHSYYCYVTNETGGGMDIISLEDPFNPVKVGEYTSTFTSAHNLFIADGYAYIFGANNDAGGCRILDLSNPEYPVEVGSWENTYFHDGFVKNDTLYGCGIYIGSLYIIDVSNKSNPTTLVEYNYSDYGCHAVWVTDDSKYAVTGDEENGGYVYIFDIQDFNNINMVATWYPDEPDVQNKSVHNVLIKDDLLYVSYYVYGTRIVDISDPYNPTEVGYYDWYPGQNGLYSGNWGTYPFTGNGLIYSTDYSGNGLF
;
A
#
# COMPACT_ATOMS: atom_id res chain seq x y z
N MET A 1 49.46 59.48 6.08
CA MET A 1 48.81 58.53 6.99
C MET A 1 47.57 57.97 6.27
N PHE A 2 47.71 56.83 5.58
CA PHE A 2 46.59 56.17 4.89
C PHE A 2 46.22 54.93 5.65
N ASN A 3 44.99 54.92 6.19
CA ASN A 3 44.42 53.79 6.91
C ASN A 3 43.70 52.86 5.92
N LYS A 4 44.27 51.66 5.68
CA LYS A 4 43.64 50.61 4.86
C LYS A 4 42.74 49.77 5.75
N TYR A 5 41.42 49.88 5.55
CA TYR A 5 40.43 48.92 6.06
C TYR A 5 40.47 47.68 5.21
N PHE A 6 40.94 46.56 5.72
CA PHE A 6 40.70 45.23 5.16
C PHE A 6 39.32 44.78 5.58
N ARG A 7 38.38 44.71 4.63
CA ARG A 7 37.12 44.01 4.83
C ARG A 7 37.36 42.52 4.56
N ASN A 8 37.32 41.70 5.58
CA ASN A 8 37.27 40.25 5.46
C ASN A 8 35.87 39.85 4.90
N LEU A 9 35.85 39.45 3.66
CA LEU A 9 34.71 38.83 3.02
C LEU A 9 34.69 37.36 3.45
N ILE A 10 33.82 37.00 4.42
CA ILE A 10 33.57 35.60 4.76
C ILE A 10 32.62 35.08 3.70
N ILE A 11 33.13 34.26 2.77
CA ILE A 11 32.32 33.50 1.81
C ILE A 11 31.77 32.28 2.58
N PHE A 12 30.50 32.29 2.93
CA PHE A 12 29.78 31.09 3.32
C PHE A 12 29.50 30.28 2.05
N THR A 13 30.31 29.27 1.79
CA THR A 13 29.95 28.19 0.87
C THR A 13 28.95 27.32 1.61
N ALA A 14 27.66 27.51 1.34
CA ALA A 14 26.65 26.52 1.67
C ALA A 14 26.93 25.30 0.77
N TYR A 15 27.47 24.24 1.34
CA TYR A 15 27.40 22.92 0.73
C TYR A 15 25.94 22.49 0.83
N LEU A 16 25.20 22.66 -0.26
CA LEU A 16 24.04 21.84 -0.51
C LEU A 16 24.60 20.41 -0.72
N ALA A 17 24.53 19.60 0.31
CA ALA A 17 24.67 18.17 0.14
C ALA A 17 23.56 17.77 -0.84
N ALA A 18 23.93 17.40 -2.05
CA ALA A 18 22.99 16.74 -2.95
C ALA A 18 22.57 15.46 -2.22
N GLN A 19 21.27 15.32 -1.98
CA GLN A 19 20.70 14.15 -1.36
C GLN A 19 21.09 12.92 -2.17
N GLN A 20 21.72 11.98 -1.50
CA GLN A 20 22.24 10.79 -2.13
C GLN A 20 21.08 9.78 -2.13
N VAL A 21 20.51 9.53 -3.29
CA VAL A 21 19.60 8.39 -3.51
C VAL A 21 20.38 7.12 -3.27
N GLU A 22 19.90 6.26 -2.39
CA GLU A 22 20.53 4.97 -2.09
C GLU A 22 19.80 3.86 -2.85
N ILE A 23 20.56 3.01 -3.53
CA ILE A 23 20.04 1.99 -4.46
C ILE A 23 20.87 0.72 -4.35
N GLU A 24 20.18 -0.43 -4.26
CA GLU A 24 20.77 -1.75 -4.42
C GLU A 24 19.85 -2.64 -5.27
N ASN A 25 20.39 -3.27 -6.31
CA ASN A 25 19.72 -4.25 -7.19
C ASN A 25 18.40 -3.81 -7.83
N ILE A 26 18.03 -2.53 -7.71
CA ILE A 26 16.89 -1.89 -8.37
C ILE A 26 17.42 -0.81 -9.31
N ARG A 27 16.75 -0.60 -10.45
CA ARG A 27 17.08 0.49 -11.35
C ARG A 27 15.87 1.41 -11.50
N PRO A 28 15.95 2.68 -11.09
CA PRO A 28 14.91 3.64 -11.36
C PRO A 28 14.72 3.83 -12.87
N ILE A 29 13.48 3.84 -13.33
CA ILE A 29 13.11 3.94 -14.74
C ILE A 29 12.53 5.31 -15.05
N ALA A 30 11.62 5.78 -14.20
CA ALA A 30 10.96 7.08 -14.33
C ALA A 30 10.67 7.68 -12.96
N HIS A 31 10.38 8.97 -12.94
CA HIS A 31 9.87 9.68 -11.76
C HIS A 31 8.91 10.76 -12.25
N LEU A 32 7.68 10.73 -11.73
CA LEU A 32 6.64 11.71 -12.04
C LEU A 32 6.36 12.58 -10.81
N GLU A 33 6.65 13.86 -10.91
CA GLU A 33 6.40 14.85 -9.84
C GLU A 33 4.91 15.19 -9.74
N LEU A 34 4.14 14.35 -9.07
CA LEU A 34 2.67 14.50 -8.93
C LEU A 34 2.27 15.24 -7.65
N GLY A 35 3.19 15.49 -6.73
CA GLY A 35 2.87 15.91 -5.38
C GLY A 35 2.57 14.71 -4.46
N THR A 36 1.74 14.94 -3.43
CA THR A 36 1.40 13.92 -2.44
C THR A 36 0.53 12.83 -3.05
N CYS A 37 1.10 11.64 -3.19
CA CYS A 37 0.42 10.43 -3.62
C CYS A 37 0.13 9.51 -2.43
N ASN A 38 -0.89 8.67 -2.59
CA ASN A 38 -1.27 7.63 -1.63
C ASN A 38 -0.97 6.25 -2.23
N ASP A 39 -1.89 5.30 -2.13
CA ASP A 39 -1.65 3.96 -2.66
C ASP A 39 -1.54 3.93 -4.19
N VAL A 40 -0.96 2.86 -4.69
CA VAL A 40 -0.77 2.60 -6.11
C VAL A 40 -1.15 1.16 -6.42
N TRP A 41 -1.83 0.98 -7.56
CA TRP A 41 -2.14 -0.35 -8.07
C TRP A 41 -1.84 -0.44 -9.57
N GLY A 42 -1.73 -1.65 -10.08
CA GLY A 42 -1.54 -1.88 -11.51
C GLY A 42 -2.81 -2.40 -12.17
N TYR A 43 -2.97 -2.10 -13.45
CA TYR A 43 -3.95 -2.71 -14.33
C TYR A 43 -3.27 -3.23 -15.58
N THR A 44 -3.43 -4.52 -15.87
CA THR A 44 -2.98 -5.12 -17.13
C THR A 44 -4.20 -5.32 -18.02
N ALA A 45 -4.25 -4.59 -19.12
CA ALA A 45 -5.32 -4.73 -20.12
C ALA A 45 -5.22 -6.07 -20.87
N PRO A 46 -6.30 -6.57 -21.49
CA PRO A 46 -6.31 -7.87 -22.18
C PRO A 46 -5.29 -8.02 -23.32
N ASN A 47 -4.81 -6.91 -23.86
CA ASN A 47 -3.74 -6.88 -24.88
C ASN A 47 -2.32 -6.89 -24.28
N GLY A 48 -2.18 -6.98 -22.97
CA GLY A 48 -0.92 -6.95 -22.24
C GLY A 48 -0.38 -5.56 -21.95
N HIS A 49 -1.10 -4.48 -22.28
CA HIS A 49 -0.73 -3.12 -21.89
C HIS A 49 -0.91 -2.93 -20.38
N GLU A 50 0.05 -2.30 -19.76
CA GLU A 50 0.03 -2.04 -18.32
C GLU A 50 -0.14 -0.57 -17.99
N PHE A 51 -0.91 -0.32 -16.97
CA PHE A 51 -1.24 1.01 -16.46
C PHE A 51 -0.95 1.08 -14.97
N ALA A 52 -0.36 2.20 -14.54
CA ALA A 52 -0.26 2.55 -13.13
C ALA A 52 -1.48 3.40 -12.73
N LEU A 53 -2.17 2.96 -11.70
CA LEU A 53 -3.31 3.65 -11.09
C LEU A 53 -2.82 4.25 -9.78
N VAL A 54 -2.86 5.57 -9.66
CA VAL A 54 -2.23 6.29 -8.53
C VAL A 54 -3.26 7.06 -7.75
N GLY A 55 -3.42 6.72 -6.49
CA GLY A 55 -4.17 7.51 -5.54
C GLY A 55 -3.46 8.83 -5.28
N HIS A 56 -4.18 9.93 -5.48
CA HIS A 56 -3.70 11.27 -5.22
C HIS A 56 -4.70 12.01 -4.32
N ARG A 57 -4.23 13.01 -3.61
CA ARG A 57 -5.05 13.78 -2.67
C ARG A 57 -6.36 14.30 -3.27
N THR A 58 -6.41 14.63 -4.55
CA THR A 58 -7.56 15.24 -5.23
C THR A 58 -8.27 14.34 -6.21
N GLY A 59 -7.85 13.07 -6.34
CA GLY A 59 -8.44 12.13 -7.30
C GLY A 59 -7.53 10.95 -7.58
N THR A 60 -7.72 10.31 -8.71
CA THR A 60 -6.96 9.14 -9.17
C THR A 60 -6.34 9.41 -10.53
N TYR A 61 -5.03 9.29 -10.66
CA TYR A 61 -4.32 9.32 -11.93
C TYR A 61 -4.25 7.93 -12.56
N ILE A 62 -4.27 7.88 -13.88
CA ILE A 62 -4.05 6.68 -14.68
C ILE A 62 -2.94 6.98 -15.68
N PHE A 63 -1.85 6.19 -15.66
CA PHE A 63 -0.70 6.33 -16.55
C PHE A 63 -0.53 5.08 -17.41
N ASP A 64 -0.37 5.24 -18.72
CA ASP A 64 0.18 4.21 -19.59
C ASP A 64 1.69 4.09 -19.35
N VAL A 65 2.12 2.96 -18.85
CA VAL A 65 3.54 2.65 -18.56
C VAL A 65 4.15 1.67 -19.57
N SER A 66 3.35 1.18 -20.52
CA SER A 66 3.81 0.24 -21.55
C SER A 66 4.35 0.92 -22.80
N THR A 67 3.74 2.04 -23.23
CA THR A 67 4.17 2.74 -24.45
C THR A 67 5.57 3.30 -24.29
N ASN A 68 5.89 3.92 -23.17
CA ASN A 68 7.23 4.38 -22.83
C ASN A 68 7.44 4.34 -21.31
N PRO A 69 8.05 3.28 -20.75
CA PRO A 69 8.22 3.17 -19.30
C PRO A 69 9.21 4.22 -18.73
N HIS A 70 10.03 4.87 -19.57
CA HIS A 70 10.91 5.97 -19.15
C HIS A 70 10.22 7.33 -19.12
N ASP A 71 9.05 7.45 -19.71
CA ASP A 71 8.24 8.67 -19.76
C ASP A 71 6.75 8.26 -19.80
N PRO A 72 6.21 7.79 -18.67
CA PRO A 72 4.83 7.32 -18.58
C PRO A 72 3.84 8.42 -18.99
N ILE A 73 2.81 8.03 -19.74
CA ILE A 73 1.85 8.95 -20.33
C ILE A 73 0.60 9.01 -19.45
N GLU A 74 0.26 10.18 -18.92
CA GLU A 74 -1.05 10.38 -18.29
C GLU A 74 -2.16 10.19 -19.32
N VAL A 75 -2.99 9.17 -19.11
CA VAL A 75 -4.15 8.88 -19.96
C VAL A 75 -5.46 9.34 -19.32
N GLY A 76 -5.46 9.64 -18.05
CA GLY A 76 -6.61 10.19 -17.36
C GLY A 76 -6.37 10.62 -15.93
N PHE A 77 -7.19 11.55 -15.49
CA PHE A 77 -7.33 11.96 -14.10
C PHE A 77 -8.82 12.00 -13.73
N ILE A 78 -9.19 11.22 -12.73
CA ILE A 78 -10.56 11.17 -12.20
C ILE A 78 -10.60 11.96 -10.90
N PRO A 79 -11.24 13.15 -10.89
CA PRO A 79 -11.39 13.95 -9.68
C PRO A 79 -12.20 13.21 -8.62
N GLY A 80 -11.78 13.31 -7.37
CA GLY A 80 -12.45 12.73 -6.21
C GLY A 80 -12.53 13.69 -5.02
N ALA A 81 -13.14 13.26 -3.92
CA ALA A 81 -13.11 14.02 -2.68
C ALA A 81 -11.66 14.26 -2.24
N ILE A 82 -11.37 15.45 -1.69
CA ILE A 82 -10.03 15.74 -1.17
C ILE A 82 -9.80 14.85 0.04
N SER A 83 -8.90 13.89 -0.09
CA SER A 83 -8.58 12.92 0.97
C SER A 83 -7.08 12.74 1.12
N THR A 84 -6.63 12.58 2.35
CA THR A 84 -5.24 12.26 2.65
C THR A 84 -4.96 10.79 2.35
N TRP A 85 -5.95 9.92 2.58
CA TRP A 85 -5.87 8.49 2.33
C TRP A 85 -6.82 8.10 1.20
N ARG A 86 -6.28 7.35 0.24
CA ARG A 86 -7.00 6.83 -0.91
C ARG A 86 -6.37 5.51 -1.31
N ASP A 87 -7.14 4.44 -1.20
CA ASP A 87 -6.73 3.12 -1.64
C ASP A 87 -7.51 2.70 -2.88
N LEU A 88 -6.92 1.81 -3.67
CA LEU A 88 -7.50 1.40 -4.95
C LEU A 88 -7.11 -0.03 -5.34
N LYS A 89 -8.07 -0.78 -5.87
CA LYS A 89 -7.88 -2.15 -6.38
C LYS A 89 -8.69 -2.34 -7.65
N VAL A 90 -8.33 -3.35 -8.43
CA VAL A 90 -8.95 -3.65 -9.73
C VAL A 90 -9.68 -4.98 -9.71
N HIS A 91 -10.87 -5.00 -10.30
CA HIS A 91 -11.59 -6.22 -10.67
C HIS A 91 -12.08 -6.12 -12.12
N SER A 92 -11.68 -7.07 -12.96
CA SER A 92 -11.99 -7.06 -14.39
C SER A 92 -11.52 -5.74 -15.04
N TYR A 93 -12.43 -4.93 -15.58
CA TYR A 93 -12.15 -3.64 -16.20
C TYR A 93 -12.49 -2.45 -15.28
N TYR A 94 -12.66 -2.67 -14.00
CA TYR A 94 -13.07 -1.62 -13.07
C TYR A 94 -12.04 -1.43 -11.97
N CYS A 95 -11.70 -0.16 -11.73
CA CYS A 95 -10.95 0.26 -10.57
C CYS A 95 -11.92 0.80 -9.51
N TYR A 96 -11.82 0.27 -8.31
CA TYR A 96 -12.57 0.70 -7.13
C TYR A 96 -11.64 1.50 -6.23
N VAL A 97 -12.11 2.67 -5.79
CA VAL A 97 -11.27 3.60 -5.04
C VAL A 97 -11.99 4.04 -3.78
N THR A 98 -11.46 3.70 -2.62
CA THR A 98 -11.93 4.19 -1.32
C THR A 98 -11.25 5.51 -0.94
N ASN A 99 -11.84 6.23 -0.01
CA ASN A 99 -11.26 7.40 0.64
C ASN A 99 -11.91 7.65 2.00
N GLU A 100 -11.23 8.38 2.88
CA GLU A 100 -11.72 8.64 4.24
C GLU A 100 -12.56 9.93 4.39
N THR A 101 -12.72 10.70 3.33
CA THR A 101 -13.36 12.03 3.44
C THR A 101 -14.86 11.99 3.15
N GLY A 102 -15.31 11.10 2.26
CA GLY A 102 -16.71 10.97 1.88
C GLY A 102 -16.91 10.75 0.38
N GLY A 103 -18.16 10.53 -0.01
CA GLY A 103 -18.52 10.17 -1.39
C GLY A 103 -18.50 8.67 -1.66
N GLY A 104 -18.21 7.87 -0.62
CA GLY A 104 -18.19 6.40 -0.73
C GLY A 104 -16.99 5.87 -1.50
N MET A 105 -17.20 4.82 -2.29
CA MET A 105 -16.20 4.18 -3.13
C MET A 105 -16.45 4.53 -4.59
N ASP A 106 -15.48 5.17 -5.24
CA ASP A 106 -15.55 5.50 -6.67
C ASP A 106 -15.40 4.21 -7.52
N ILE A 107 -16.14 4.14 -8.63
CA ILE A 107 -16.07 3.06 -9.61
C ILE A 107 -15.65 3.66 -10.94
N ILE A 108 -14.45 3.28 -11.42
CA ILE A 108 -13.83 3.80 -12.63
C ILE A 108 -13.76 2.67 -13.65
N SER A 109 -14.36 2.88 -14.83
CA SER A 109 -14.24 1.95 -15.96
C SER A 109 -12.89 2.14 -16.65
N LEU A 110 -12.20 1.02 -16.84
CA LEU A 110 -10.97 0.84 -17.63
C LEU A 110 -11.24 -0.03 -18.87
N GLU A 111 -12.49 -0.10 -19.36
CA GLU A 111 -12.82 -0.82 -20.59
C GLU A 111 -12.04 -0.26 -21.78
N ASP A 112 -11.94 1.08 -21.85
CA ASP A 112 -10.94 1.80 -22.63
C ASP A 112 -9.96 2.48 -21.67
N PRO A 113 -8.84 1.85 -21.32
CA PRO A 113 -7.94 2.40 -20.31
C PRO A 113 -7.19 3.65 -20.77
N PHE A 114 -7.22 3.97 -22.07
CA PHE A 114 -6.70 5.23 -22.60
C PHE A 114 -7.71 6.40 -22.44
N ASN A 115 -8.97 6.10 -22.12
CA ASN A 115 -10.03 7.06 -21.84
C ASN A 115 -10.84 6.62 -20.62
N PRO A 116 -10.23 6.52 -19.43
CA PRO A 116 -10.89 6.04 -18.22
C PRO A 116 -12.02 6.99 -17.81
N VAL A 117 -13.13 6.43 -17.34
CA VAL A 117 -14.30 7.21 -16.92
C VAL A 117 -14.84 6.73 -15.59
N LYS A 118 -15.21 7.65 -14.70
CA LYS A 118 -15.98 7.31 -13.50
C LYS A 118 -17.42 6.97 -13.93
N VAL A 119 -17.83 5.74 -13.66
CA VAL A 119 -19.15 5.20 -14.03
C VAL A 119 -20.12 5.17 -12.86
N GLY A 120 -19.65 5.23 -11.63
CA GLY A 120 -20.49 5.18 -10.43
C GLY A 120 -19.77 5.52 -9.14
N GLU A 121 -20.58 5.50 -8.09
CA GLU A 121 -20.13 5.60 -6.70
C GLU A 121 -20.96 4.61 -5.86
N TYR A 122 -20.31 3.90 -4.95
CA TYR A 122 -21.02 3.10 -3.96
C TYR A 122 -21.12 3.87 -2.65
N THR A 123 -22.35 4.16 -2.23
CA THR A 123 -22.64 4.92 -1.00
C THR A 123 -23.74 4.26 -0.15
N SER A 124 -24.13 3.02 -0.48
CA SER A 124 -25.33 2.41 0.09
C SER A 124 -25.19 2.06 1.58
N THR A 125 -23.99 1.63 2.01
CA THR A 125 -23.78 1.15 3.37
C THR A 125 -22.63 1.87 4.10
N PHE A 126 -21.81 2.63 3.39
CA PHE A 126 -20.79 3.52 3.95
C PHE A 126 -20.59 4.74 3.05
N THR A 127 -20.02 5.80 3.59
CA THR A 127 -19.69 7.03 2.84
C THR A 127 -18.21 7.34 2.84
N SER A 128 -17.41 6.65 3.65
CA SER A 128 -15.95 6.67 3.61
C SER A 128 -15.41 5.33 4.13
N ALA A 129 -14.25 4.95 3.65
CA ALA A 129 -13.54 3.76 4.12
C ALA A 129 -12.03 3.96 3.96
N HIS A 130 -11.25 3.27 4.77
CA HIS A 130 -9.80 3.39 4.78
C HIS A 130 -9.18 2.63 3.61
N ASN A 131 -9.45 1.33 3.52
CA ASN A 131 -8.78 0.42 2.61
C ASN A 131 -9.77 -0.54 1.95
N LEU A 132 -9.35 -1.24 0.90
CA LEU A 132 -10.09 -2.34 0.31
C LEU A 132 -9.14 -3.43 -0.23
N PHE A 133 -9.65 -4.66 -0.25
CA PHE A 133 -9.04 -5.78 -0.98
C PHE A 133 -10.06 -6.42 -1.90
N ILE A 134 -9.62 -7.00 -3.03
CA ILE A 134 -10.51 -7.67 -3.96
C ILE A 134 -10.02 -9.10 -4.20
N ALA A 135 -10.90 -10.07 -3.96
CA ALA A 135 -10.68 -11.48 -4.22
C ALA A 135 -11.96 -12.16 -4.67
N ASP A 136 -11.84 -13.10 -5.61
CA ASP A 136 -12.92 -14.02 -6.04
C ASP A 136 -14.25 -13.33 -6.41
N GLY A 137 -14.17 -12.11 -6.98
CA GLY A 137 -15.35 -11.34 -7.39
C GLY A 137 -16.04 -10.60 -6.25
N TYR A 138 -15.38 -10.45 -5.10
CA TYR A 138 -15.86 -9.67 -3.97
C TYR A 138 -14.87 -8.57 -3.60
N ALA A 139 -15.38 -7.40 -3.23
CA ALA A 139 -14.60 -6.36 -2.58
C ALA A 139 -14.81 -6.45 -1.05
N TYR A 140 -13.70 -6.47 -0.33
CA TYR A 140 -13.62 -6.45 1.13
C TYR A 140 -13.18 -5.06 1.54
N ILE A 141 -14.04 -4.33 2.23
CA ILE A 141 -13.87 -2.92 2.58
C ILE A 141 -13.53 -2.81 4.06
N PHE A 142 -12.41 -2.17 4.36
CA PHE A 142 -11.88 -2.01 5.72
C PHE A 142 -11.98 -0.57 6.20
N GLY A 143 -12.14 -0.38 7.49
CA GLY A 143 -12.20 0.93 8.10
C GLY A 143 -13.38 1.78 7.61
N ALA A 144 -14.51 1.16 7.25
CA ALA A 144 -15.71 1.89 6.84
C ALA A 144 -16.27 2.72 8.02
N ASN A 145 -16.83 3.89 7.72
CA ASN A 145 -17.32 4.85 8.73
C ASN A 145 -18.64 4.47 9.41
N ASN A 146 -19.13 3.26 9.18
CA ASN A 146 -20.31 2.72 9.86
C ASN A 146 -19.90 1.52 10.72
N ASP A 147 -20.63 1.28 11.80
CA ASP A 147 -20.40 0.22 12.79
C ASP A 147 -18.98 0.29 13.40
N ALA A 148 -18.30 -0.86 13.57
CA ALA A 148 -16.96 -0.90 14.15
C ALA A 148 -15.85 -0.57 13.13
N GLY A 149 -16.17 -0.53 11.84
CA GLY A 149 -15.17 -0.37 10.78
C GLY A 149 -14.33 -1.62 10.55
N GLY A 150 -14.91 -2.81 10.76
CA GLY A 150 -14.25 -4.09 10.52
C GLY A 150 -14.10 -4.38 9.02
N CYS A 151 -14.88 -5.34 8.52
CA CYS A 151 -14.87 -5.69 7.10
C CYS A 151 -16.27 -5.76 6.53
N ARG A 152 -16.56 -5.04 5.45
CA ARG A 152 -17.79 -5.18 4.64
C ARG A 152 -17.48 -5.93 3.37
N ILE A 153 -18.37 -6.80 2.93
CA ILE A 153 -18.18 -7.67 1.77
C ILE A 153 -19.20 -7.29 0.71
N LEU A 154 -18.69 -6.81 -0.44
CA LEU A 154 -19.53 -6.42 -1.57
C LEU A 154 -19.36 -7.43 -2.71
N ASP A 155 -20.47 -7.93 -3.24
CA ASP A 155 -20.53 -8.75 -4.46
C ASP A 155 -20.32 -7.84 -5.68
N LEU A 156 -19.33 -8.18 -6.51
CA LEU A 156 -18.96 -7.48 -7.74
C LEU A 156 -19.45 -8.20 -9.01
N SER A 157 -20.42 -9.12 -8.90
CA SER A 157 -21.01 -9.81 -10.07
C SER A 157 -21.63 -8.83 -11.08
N ASN A 158 -22.09 -7.68 -10.61
CA ASN A 158 -22.38 -6.51 -11.42
C ASN A 158 -21.41 -5.39 -11.02
N PRO A 159 -20.29 -5.22 -11.72
CA PRO A 159 -19.19 -4.36 -11.29
C PRO A 159 -19.55 -2.89 -11.11
N GLU A 160 -20.52 -2.36 -11.89
CA GLU A 160 -20.96 -0.97 -11.75
C GLU A 160 -21.94 -0.74 -10.59
N TYR A 161 -22.51 -1.83 -10.08
CA TYR A 161 -23.53 -1.80 -9.03
C TYR A 161 -23.24 -2.85 -7.96
N PRO A 162 -22.13 -2.69 -7.19
CA PRO A 162 -21.81 -3.60 -6.10
C PRO A 162 -22.94 -3.71 -5.08
N VAL A 163 -23.11 -4.89 -4.49
CA VAL A 163 -24.13 -5.13 -3.46
C VAL A 163 -23.47 -5.72 -2.22
N GLU A 164 -23.70 -5.12 -1.06
CA GLU A 164 -23.24 -5.70 0.19
C GLU A 164 -23.98 -7.01 0.48
N VAL A 165 -23.22 -8.06 0.74
CA VAL A 165 -23.72 -9.41 1.01
C VAL A 165 -23.41 -9.89 2.42
N GLY A 166 -22.58 -9.18 3.15
CA GLY A 166 -22.26 -9.45 4.55
C GLY A 166 -21.21 -8.52 5.12
N SER A 167 -20.98 -8.67 6.42
CA SER A 167 -19.95 -7.91 7.13
C SER A 167 -19.45 -8.67 8.36
N TRP A 168 -18.26 -8.30 8.83
CA TRP A 168 -17.68 -8.68 10.10
C TRP A 168 -17.28 -7.41 10.85
N GLU A 169 -17.85 -7.14 12.01
CA GLU A 169 -17.80 -5.84 12.67
C GLU A 169 -17.45 -5.94 14.16
N ASN A 170 -16.58 -6.90 14.53
CA ASN A 170 -16.21 -7.07 15.94
C ASN A 170 -15.18 -6.04 16.42
N THR A 171 -14.31 -5.55 15.52
CA THR A 171 -13.33 -4.51 15.79
C THR A 171 -12.99 -3.76 14.51
N TYR A 172 -12.29 -2.65 14.62
CA TYR A 172 -11.76 -1.89 13.47
C TYR A 172 -10.62 -2.66 12.79
N PHE A 173 -10.71 -2.79 11.48
CA PHE A 173 -9.59 -3.21 10.63
C PHE A 173 -9.05 -2.02 9.85
N HIS A 174 -7.74 -1.85 9.95
CA HIS A 174 -7.04 -0.84 9.16
C HIS A 174 -6.85 -1.34 7.73
N ASP A 175 -6.33 -2.54 7.59
CA ASP A 175 -6.07 -3.20 6.33
C ASP A 175 -6.42 -4.70 6.42
N GLY A 176 -6.39 -5.39 5.28
CA GLY A 176 -6.59 -6.83 5.24
C GLY A 176 -6.31 -7.44 3.87
N PHE A 177 -6.14 -8.74 3.89
CA PHE A 177 -5.83 -9.57 2.72
C PHE A 177 -6.77 -10.76 2.68
N VAL A 178 -7.20 -11.18 1.50
CA VAL A 178 -8.11 -12.33 1.35
C VAL A 178 -7.54 -13.33 0.35
N LYS A 179 -7.53 -14.60 0.76
CA LYS A 179 -7.09 -15.71 -0.08
C LYS A 179 -7.83 -16.98 0.31
N ASN A 180 -8.35 -17.72 -0.69
CA ASN A 180 -9.01 -19.01 -0.50
C ASN A 180 -10.12 -18.96 0.58
N ASP A 181 -11.06 -18.02 0.45
CA ASP A 181 -12.14 -17.79 1.41
C ASP A 181 -11.68 -17.52 2.87
N THR A 182 -10.44 -17.12 3.05
CA THR A 182 -9.89 -16.72 4.35
C THR A 182 -9.50 -15.25 4.29
N LEU A 183 -10.07 -14.45 5.20
CA LEU A 183 -9.70 -13.04 5.42
C LEU A 183 -8.68 -12.98 6.55
N TYR A 184 -7.62 -12.27 6.30
CA TYR A 184 -6.61 -11.85 7.27
C TYR A 184 -6.80 -10.35 7.51
N GLY A 185 -7.15 -9.96 8.72
CA GLY A 185 -7.48 -8.57 9.05
C GLY A 185 -6.55 -7.99 10.09
N CYS A 186 -6.15 -6.74 9.90
CA CYS A 186 -5.22 -6.02 10.77
C CYS A 186 -5.95 -5.12 11.75
N GLY A 187 -6.00 -5.54 13.02
CA GLY A 187 -6.51 -4.74 14.13
C GLY A 187 -5.45 -3.78 14.67
N ILE A 188 -5.22 -2.65 13.97
CA ILE A 188 -4.10 -1.74 14.27
C ILE A 188 -4.11 -1.22 15.71
N TYR A 189 -5.28 -0.89 16.25
CA TYR A 189 -5.40 -0.30 17.59
C TYR A 189 -5.20 -1.29 18.73
N ILE A 190 -5.14 -2.58 18.43
CA ILE A 190 -5.01 -3.65 19.43
C ILE A 190 -3.87 -4.63 19.10
N GLY A 191 -3.07 -4.34 18.07
CA GLY A 191 -1.89 -5.15 17.68
C GLY A 191 -2.22 -6.62 17.40
N SER A 192 -3.36 -6.87 16.74
CA SER A 192 -3.85 -8.24 16.50
C SER A 192 -4.02 -8.54 15.02
N LEU A 193 -3.55 -9.72 14.62
CA LEU A 193 -3.89 -10.35 13.35
C LEU A 193 -5.14 -11.23 13.56
N TYR A 194 -6.17 -10.98 12.76
CA TYR A 194 -7.38 -11.79 12.72
C TYR A 194 -7.35 -12.72 11.51
N ILE A 195 -7.80 -13.97 11.71
CA ILE A 195 -8.04 -14.93 10.63
C ILE A 195 -9.52 -15.30 10.69
N ILE A 196 -10.23 -15.08 9.58
CA ILE A 196 -11.68 -15.16 9.51
C ILE A 196 -12.07 -16.01 8.30
N ASP A 197 -12.92 -17.02 8.52
CA ASP A 197 -13.58 -17.76 7.46
C ASP A 197 -14.66 -16.87 6.81
N VAL A 198 -14.49 -16.58 5.54
CA VAL A 198 -15.41 -15.82 4.70
C VAL A 198 -16.01 -16.68 3.58
N SER A 199 -15.97 -18.00 3.68
CA SER A 199 -16.60 -18.92 2.72
C SER A 199 -18.11 -18.67 2.62
N ASN A 200 -18.75 -18.36 3.74
CA ASN A 200 -20.09 -17.81 3.78
C ASN A 200 -20.03 -16.28 3.93
N LYS A 201 -20.06 -15.55 2.82
CA LYS A 201 -19.94 -14.09 2.79
C LYS A 201 -20.98 -13.38 3.67
N SER A 202 -22.18 -13.96 3.85
CA SER A 202 -23.25 -13.36 4.67
C SER A 202 -23.11 -13.64 6.18
N ASN A 203 -22.17 -14.50 6.58
CA ASN A 203 -21.93 -14.81 7.99
C ASN A 203 -20.48 -15.21 8.22
N PRO A 204 -19.53 -14.25 8.12
CA PRO A 204 -18.12 -14.50 8.39
C PRO A 204 -17.90 -14.98 9.83
N THR A 205 -16.94 -15.89 10.02
CA THR A 205 -16.67 -16.51 11.33
C THR A 205 -15.21 -16.37 11.70
N THR A 206 -14.92 -15.78 12.86
CA THR A 206 -13.55 -15.69 13.39
C THR A 206 -13.01 -17.08 13.71
N LEU A 207 -11.87 -17.42 13.08
CA LEU A 207 -11.08 -18.62 13.36
C LEU A 207 -10.06 -18.34 14.44
N VAL A 208 -9.36 -17.19 14.32
CA VAL A 208 -8.28 -16.80 15.23
C VAL A 208 -8.32 -15.29 15.45
N GLU A 209 -8.02 -14.87 16.66
CA GLU A 209 -7.49 -13.58 17.03
C GLU A 209 -6.11 -13.83 17.64
N TYR A 210 -5.05 -13.36 16.95
CA TYR A 210 -3.68 -13.53 17.41
C TYR A 210 -3.10 -12.15 17.77
N ASN A 211 -3.11 -11.84 19.07
CA ASN A 211 -2.50 -10.63 19.59
C ASN A 211 -1.00 -10.85 19.79
N TYR A 212 -0.16 -10.04 19.16
CA TYR A 212 1.29 -10.14 19.22
C TYR A 212 1.99 -8.83 19.62
N SER A 213 1.25 -7.72 19.63
CA SER A 213 1.73 -6.40 20.04
C SER A 213 0.62 -5.63 20.76
N ASP A 214 0.92 -4.46 21.29
CA ASP A 214 -0.08 -3.59 21.90
C ASP A 214 -0.78 -2.69 20.86
N TYR A 215 -0.12 -2.45 19.70
CA TYR A 215 -0.55 -1.54 18.64
C TYR A 215 0.23 -1.85 17.36
N GLY A 216 -0.24 -1.34 16.21
CA GLY A 216 0.58 -1.23 15.00
C GLY A 216 0.30 -2.24 13.90
N CYS A 217 -0.40 -3.36 14.15
CA CYS A 217 -0.77 -4.32 13.10
C CYS A 217 -1.53 -3.60 11.98
N HIS A 218 -0.80 -3.21 10.91
CA HIS A 218 -1.31 -2.31 9.86
C HIS A 218 -1.67 -3.07 8.60
N ALA A 219 -0.71 -3.70 7.96
CA ALA A 219 -0.86 -4.41 6.70
C ALA A 219 -0.52 -5.90 6.84
N VAL A 220 -1.12 -6.74 6.02
CA VAL A 220 -0.85 -8.18 6.01
C VAL A 220 -0.84 -8.73 4.59
N TRP A 221 0.06 -9.67 4.35
CA TRP A 221 0.04 -10.52 3.15
C TRP A 221 0.37 -11.97 3.52
N VAL A 222 -0.07 -12.93 2.70
CA VAL A 222 0.13 -14.36 2.97
C VAL A 222 0.86 -15.00 1.79
N THR A 223 1.83 -15.88 2.08
CA THR A 223 2.60 -16.62 1.08
C THR A 223 1.70 -17.43 0.15
N ASP A 224 2.20 -17.75 -1.04
CA ASP A 224 1.41 -18.46 -2.04
C ASP A 224 0.94 -19.83 -1.58
N ASP A 225 1.72 -20.51 -0.78
CA ASP A 225 1.36 -21.80 -0.18
C ASP A 225 0.49 -21.68 1.08
N SER A 226 0.15 -20.47 1.50
CA SER A 226 -0.68 -20.13 2.67
C SER A 226 -0.13 -20.64 4.00
N LYS A 227 1.19 -20.84 4.10
CA LYS A 227 1.81 -21.30 5.36
C LYS A 227 2.28 -20.17 6.26
N TYR A 228 2.59 -19.02 5.69
CA TYR A 228 3.13 -17.89 6.45
C TYR A 228 2.32 -16.64 6.17
N ALA A 229 2.04 -15.88 7.23
CA ALA A 229 1.53 -14.52 7.14
C ALA A 229 2.67 -13.54 7.45
N VAL A 230 2.71 -12.44 6.73
CA VAL A 230 3.65 -11.34 6.96
C VAL A 230 2.85 -10.10 7.29
N THR A 231 3.16 -9.45 8.42
CA THR A 231 2.57 -8.15 8.77
C THR A 231 3.62 -7.05 8.73
N GLY A 232 3.15 -5.83 8.46
CA GLY A 232 3.91 -4.62 8.67
C GLY A 232 3.25 -3.81 9.79
N ASP A 233 4.02 -3.37 10.79
CA ASP A 233 3.48 -2.60 11.90
C ASP A 233 3.74 -1.11 11.71
N GLU A 234 2.65 -0.35 11.61
CA GLU A 234 2.68 1.10 11.44
C GLU A 234 2.70 1.81 12.78
N GLU A 235 3.87 1.82 13.39
CA GLU A 235 4.13 2.53 14.63
C GLU A 235 5.59 2.98 14.74
N ASN A 236 5.89 3.73 15.78
CA ASN A 236 7.26 4.12 16.07
C ASN A 236 8.07 2.89 16.51
N GLY A 237 9.00 2.46 15.68
CA GLY A 237 9.74 1.21 15.87
C GLY A 237 8.97 -0.01 15.36
N GLY A 238 8.01 0.18 14.46
CA GLY A 238 7.30 -0.90 13.80
C GLY A 238 8.18 -1.62 12.78
N TYR A 239 8.09 -2.95 12.78
CA TYR A 239 8.86 -3.84 11.94
C TYR A 239 7.95 -4.72 11.07
N VAL A 240 8.58 -5.51 10.21
CA VAL A 240 7.93 -6.63 9.53
C VAL A 240 8.01 -7.86 10.42
N TYR A 241 6.89 -8.55 10.60
CA TYR A 241 6.83 -9.81 11.33
C TYR A 241 6.35 -10.94 10.43
N ILE A 242 6.96 -12.11 10.58
CA ILE A 242 6.60 -13.32 9.83
C ILE A 242 6.08 -14.37 10.81
N PHE A 243 4.89 -14.88 10.53
CA PHE A 243 4.20 -15.86 11.37
C PHE A 243 4.01 -17.17 10.62
N ASP A 244 4.34 -18.30 11.26
CA ASP A 244 3.88 -19.62 10.83
C ASP A 244 2.40 -19.77 11.22
N ILE A 245 1.54 -19.91 10.20
CA ILE A 245 0.08 -20.01 10.34
C ILE A 245 -0.46 -21.36 9.89
N GLN A 246 0.38 -22.40 9.79
CA GLN A 246 -0.03 -23.73 9.36
C GLN A 246 -0.98 -24.42 10.36
N ASP A 247 -0.87 -24.07 11.64
CA ASP A 247 -1.81 -24.48 12.68
C ASP A 247 -2.38 -23.24 13.38
N PHE A 248 -3.62 -22.91 13.12
CA PHE A 248 -4.30 -21.75 13.70
C PHE A 248 -4.44 -21.84 15.24
N ASN A 249 -4.29 -23.03 15.85
CA ASN A 249 -4.27 -23.16 17.29
C ASN A 249 -2.86 -22.91 17.89
N ASN A 250 -1.83 -22.78 17.04
CA ASN A 250 -0.44 -22.63 17.46
C ASN A 250 0.33 -21.72 16.49
N ILE A 251 -0.15 -20.50 16.29
CA ILE A 251 0.55 -19.49 15.49
C ILE A 251 1.84 -19.08 16.21
N ASN A 252 2.94 -19.00 15.47
CA ASN A 252 4.22 -18.62 16.02
C ASN A 252 4.88 -17.52 15.16
N MET A 253 5.37 -16.47 15.78
CA MET A 253 6.30 -15.53 15.13
C MET A 253 7.61 -16.24 14.88
N VAL A 254 8.00 -16.38 13.61
CA VAL A 254 9.23 -17.10 13.20
C VAL A 254 10.37 -16.18 12.86
N ALA A 255 10.08 -14.93 12.45
CA ALA A 255 11.08 -13.91 12.18
C ALA A 255 10.53 -12.50 12.39
N THR A 256 11.47 -11.59 12.64
CA THR A 256 11.27 -10.13 12.56
C THR A 256 12.30 -9.59 11.59
N TRP A 257 11.87 -8.73 10.67
CA TRP A 257 12.77 -8.08 9.73
C TRP A 257 12.64 -6.56 9.76
N TYR A 258 13.75 -5.89 9.60
CA TYR A 258 13.89 -4.44 9.40
C TYR A 258 15.20 -4.17 8.64
N PRO A 259 15.34 -3.05 7.89
CA PRO A 259 16.58 -2.72 7.19
C PRO A 259 17.71 -2.40 8.17
N ASP A 260 18.95 -2.68 7.77
CA ASP A 260 20.16 -2.31 8.55
C ASP A 260 20.46 -0.82 8.38
N GLU A 261 19.58 0.01 8.90
CA GLU A 261 19.62 1.45 8.76
C GLU A 261 19.75 2.17 10.11
N PRO A 262 20.45 3.32 10.15
CA PRO A 262 20.52 4.12 11.36
C PRO A 262 19.13 4.56 11.84
N ASP A 263 18.88 4.45 13.15
CA ASP A 263 17.63 4.97 13.76
C ASP A 263 16.34 4.20 13.35
N VAL A 264 16.47 2.98 12.81
CA VAL A 264 15.33 2.16 12.39
C VAL A 264 14.30 1.93 13.50
N GLN A 265 14.74 1.90 14.77
CA GLN A 265 13.88 1.76 15.94
C GLN A 265 12.95 2.99 16.19
N ASN A 266 13.10 4.05 15.41
CA ASN A 266 12.25 5.24 15.46
C ASN A 266 11.55 5.47 14.09
N LYS A 267 11.46 4.45 13.26
CA LYS A 267 10.82 4.49 11.94
C LYS A 267 9.67 3.49 11.86
N SER A 268 8.96 3.52 10.78
CA SER A 268 7.74 2.74 10.58
C SER A 268 7.72 2.03 9.24
N VAL A 269 7.21 0.82 9.24
CA VAL A 269 6.69 0.15 8.03
C VAL A 269 5.34 0.75 7.68
N HIS A 270 4.97 0.71 6.41
CA HIS A 270 3.60 0.94 5.94
C HIS A 270 3.01 -0.35 5.36
N ASN A 271 3.27 -0.66 4.09
CA ASN A 271 2.68 -1.80 3.40
C ASN A 271 3.66 -2.94 3.15
N VAL A 272 3.12 -4.15 3.11
CA VAL A 272 3.83 -5.40 2.78
C VAL A 272 3.07 -6.14 1.69
N LEU A 273 3.74 -6.55 0.63
CA LEU A 273 3.18 -7.33 -0.47
C LEU A 273 4.13 -8.47 -0.84
N ILE A 274 3.61 -9.66 -1.09
CA ILE A 274 4.44 -10.81 -1.49
C ILE A 274 4.16 -11.14 -2.96
N LYS A 275 5.24 -11.31 -3.74
CA LYS A 275 5.19 -11.87 -5.08
C LYS A 275 6.26 -12.96 -5.17
N ASP A 276 5.84 -14.19 -5.44
CA ASP A 276 6.71 -15.36 -5.37
C ASP A 276 7.37 -15.47 -3.98
N ASP A 277 8.69 -15.61 -3.91
CA ASP A 277 9.47 -15.65 -2.65
C ASP A 277 10.01 -14.27 -2.23
N LEU A 278 9.54 -13.19 -2.83
CA LEU A 278 9.97 -11.83 -2.53
C LEU A 278 8.88 -11.03 -1.82
N LEU A 279 9.27 -10.43 -0.70
CA LEU A 279 8.48 -9.48 0.04
C LEU A 279 8.87 -8.06 -0.36
N TYR A 280 7.91 -7.27 -0.79
CA TYR A 280 8.05 -5.86 -1.12
C TYR A 280 7.48 -5.02 0.01
N VAL A 281 8.31 -4.16 0.57
CA VAL A 281 7.96 -3.36 1.76
C VAL A 281 7.99 -1.89 1.41
N SER A 282 6.89 -1.19 1.64
CA SER A 282 6.86 0.27 1.71
C SER A 282 7.35 0.66 3.10
N TYR A 283 8.59 1.15 3.21
CA TYR A 283 9.19 1.47 4.51
C TYR A 283 9.35 2.98 4.70
N TYR A 284 8.33 3.73 4.47
CA TYR A 284 8.30 5.20 4.62
C TYR A 284 9.62 5.88 4.24
N VAL A 285 10.36 6.40 5.22
CA VAL A 285 11.61 7.16 5.02
C VAL A 285 12.76 6.34 4.46
N TYR A 286 12.63 5.03 4.41
CA TYR A 286 13.63 4.13 3.83
C TYR A 286 13.23 3.59 2.45
N GLY A 287 12.20 4.16 1.84
CA GLY A 287 11.79 3.85 0.47
C GLY A 287 11.20 2.44 0.31
N THR A 288 11.35 1.88 -0.88
CA THR A 288 10.94 0.51 -1.20
C THR A 288 12.07 -0.46 -0.87
N ARG A 289 11.75 -1.49 -0.08
CA ARG A 289 12.68 -2.58 0.28
C ARG A 289 12.19 -3.89 -0.31
N ILE A 290 13.10 -4.75 -0.76
CA ILE A 290 12.82 -6.09 -1.29
C ILE A 290 13.57 -7.10 -0.45
N VAL A 291 12.83 -8.06 0.10
CA VAL A 291 13.34 -9.06 1.03
C VAL A 291 13.07 -10.45 0.47
N ASP A 292 14.08 -11.28 0.36
CA ASP A 292 13.95 -12.71 0.08
C ASP A 292 13.43 -13.42 1.33
N ILE A 293 12.27 -14.05 1.20
CA ILE A 293 11.59 -14.85 2.23
C ILE A 293 11.43 -16.30 1.83
N SER A 294 12.22 -16.80 0.88
CA SER A 294 12.26 -18.21 0.50
C SER A 294 12.58 -19.12 1.70
N ASP A 295 13.33 -18.61 2.67
CA ASP A 295 13.41 -19.13 4.03
C ASP A 295 12.75 -18.13 5.01
N PRO A 296 11.49 -18.34 5.41
CA PRO A 296 10.76 -17.41 6.28
C PRO A 296 11.37 -17.21 7.67
N TYR A 297 12.27 -18.10 8.06
CA TYR A 297 13.00 -18.01 9.34
C TYR A 297 14.23 -17.09 9.25
N ASN A 298 14.73 -16.83 8.03
CA ASN A 298 15.94 -16.03 7.78
C ASN A 298 15.72 -15.05 6.62
N PRO A 299 14.79 -14.09 6.74
CA PRO A 299 14.52 -13.09 5.71
C PRO A 299 15.77 -12.25 5.43
N THR A 300 16.08 -12.02 4.15
CA THR A 300 17.30 -11.31 3.73
C THR A 300 16.98 -10.21 2.74
N GLU A 301 17.41 -8.98 3.01
CA GLU A 301 17.29 -7.88 2.03
C GLU A 301 18.10 -8.19 0.78
N VAL A 302 17.48 -8.05 -0.38
CA VAL A 302 18.08 -8.34 -1.69
C VAL A 302 18.05 -7.15 -2.64
N GLY A 303 17.36 -6.08 -2.27
CA GLY A 303 17.33 -4.86 -3.05
C GLY A 303 16.54 -3.75 -2.39
N TYR A 304 16.88 -2.51 -2.71
CA TYR A 304 16.14 -1.35 -2.25
C TYR A 304 16.30 -0.14 -3.16
N TYR A 305 15.33 0.76 -3.08
CA TYR A 305 15.37 2.08 -3.65
C TYR A 305 14.85 3.10 -2.64
N ASP A 306 15.78 3.86 -2.06
CA ASP A 306 15.49 4.96 -1.15
C ASP A 306 15.70 6.30 -1.86
N TRP A 307 14.60 6.94 -2.20
CA TRP A 307 14.60 8.28 -2.82
C TRP A 307 14.30 9.38 -1.82
N TYR A 308 13.89 9.03 -0.58
CA TYR A 308 13.47 10.02 0.40
C TYR A 308 14.67 10.61 1.11
N PRO A 309 14.90 11.90 0.92
CA PRO A 309 16.15 12.53 1.37
C PRO A 309 16.19 12.95 2.81
N GLY A 310 15.06 12.94 3.45
CA GLY A 310 14.93 13.42 4.81
C GLY A 310 14.65 12.26 5.75
N GLN A 311 15.60 11.67 6.34
CA GLN A 311 15.40 10.63 7.37
C GLN A 311 14.62 11.14 8.61
N ASN A 312 13.90 12.25 8.47
CA ASN A 312 13.09 12.86 9.51
C ASN A 312 11.61 12.62 9.24
N GLY A 313 10.92 12.19 10.23
CA GLY A 313 9.50 11.87 10.20
C GLY A 313 9.26 10.39 10.42
N LEU A 314 8.07 10.06 10.87
CA LEU A 314 7.62 8.69 11.07
C LEU A 314 6.88 8.22 9.81
N TYR A 315 5.96 9.05 9.31
CA TYR A 315 5.07 8.78 8.18
C TYR A 315 5.41 9.68 6.99
N SER A 316 6.63 9.55 6.44
CA SER A 316 7.11 10.36 5.31
C SER A 316 7.85 9.48 4.33
N GLY A 317 7.75 9.76 3.02
CA GLY A 317 8.39 8.97 1.97
C GLY A 317 7.47 7.98 1.31
N ASN A 318 7.90 6.73 1.20
CA ASN A 318 7.18 5.68 0.49
C ASN A 318 5.86 5.30 1.19
N TRP A 319 4.76 5.39 0.44
CA TRP A 319 3.43 4.98 0.89
C TRP A 319 3.01 3.63 0.31
N GLY A 320 2.92 3.54 -1.01
CA GLY A 320 2.48 2.35 -1.73
C GLY A 320 3.60 1.75 -2.59
N THR A 321 3.56 0.44 -2.75
CA THR A 321 4.43 -0.32 -3.65
C THR A 321 3.61 -1.38 -4.35
N TYR A 322 3.71 -1.47 -5.69
CA TYR A 322 3.01 -2.47 -6.49
C TYR A 322 3.99 -3.26 -7.36
N PRO A 323 4.24 -4.55 -7.06
CA PRO A 323 5.22 -5.35 -7.78
C PRO A 323 4.63 -6.29 -8.85
N PHE A 324 3.29 -6.37 -9.00
CA PHE A 324 2.62 -7.44 -9.77
C PHE A 324 2.55 -7.20 -11.27
N THR A 325 3.41 -6.32 -11.81
CA THR A 325 3.48 -6.09 -13.26
C THR A 325 4.02 -7.32 -13.99
N GLY A 326 3.59 -7.53 -15.24
CA GLY A 326 4.08 -8.62 -16.08
C GLY A 326 5.44 -8.32 -16.71
N ASN A 327 5.84 -7.05 -16.77
CA ASN A 327 7.10 -6.59 -17.37
C ASN A 327 8.23 -6.36 -16.34
N GLY A 328 7.98 -6.61 -15.05
CA GLY A 328 8.95 -6.49 -13.96
C GLY A 328 9.16 -5.06 -13.46
N LEU A 329 8.29 -4.12 -13.82
CA LEU A 329 8.28 -2.80 -13.20
C LEU A 329 7.71 -2.90 -11.77
N ILE A 330 8.18 -2.03 -10.91
CA ILE A 330 7.64 -1.81 -9.57
C ILE A 330 7.17 -0.36 -9.54
N TYR A 331 5.93 -0.12 -9.15
CA TYR A 331 5.43 1.23 -8.94
C TYR A 331 5.53 1.58 -7.46
N SER A 332 6.06 2.75 -7.15
CA SER A 332 6.15 3.23 -5.77
C SER A 332 5.67 4.67 -5.69
N THR A 333 4.89 4.98 -4.65
CA THR A 333 4.35 6.31 -4.43
C THR A 333 4.93 6.96 -3.19
N ASP A 334 4.99 8.28 -3.22
CA ASP A 334 5.52 9.09 -2.14
C ASP A 334 4.43 9.98 -1.53
N TYR A 335 4.25 9.85 -0.22
CA TYR A 335 3.30 10.65 0.55
C TYR A 335 3.81 12.06 0.85
N SER A 336 5.13 12.27 0.84
CA SER A 336 5.77 13.54 1.19
C SER A 336 5.78 14.57 0.06
N GLY A 337 5.24 14.21 -1.11
CA GLY A 337 5.09 15.15 -2.23
C GLY A 337 6.02 14.91 -3.40
N ASN A 338 6.71 13.78 -3.46
CA ASN A 338 7.59 13.46 -4.59
C ASN A 338 6.87 12.71 -5.73
N GLY A 339 5.69 12.15 -5.52
CA GLY A 339 4.87 11.60 -6.60
C GLY A 339 5.02 10.10 -6.81
N LEU A 340 5.21 9.66 -8.06
CA LEU A 340 5.31 8.26 -8.51
C LEU A 340 6.72 7.95 -9.03
N PHE A 341 7.25 6.80 -8.62
CA PHE A 341 8.54 6.24 -9.04
C PHE A 341 8.35 4.89 -9.72
#